data_62e92d8167bab61fef9c21cd23eee828
#
_entry.id   62e92d8167bab61fef9c21cd23eee828
#
_cell.length_a   1.000
_cell.length_b   1.000
_cell.length_c   1.000
_cell.angle_alpha   90.00
_cell.angle_beta   90.00
_cell.angle_gamma   90.00
#
_symmetry.space_group_name_H-M   'P 1'
#
loop_
_entity.id
_entity.type
_entity.pdbx_description
1 polymer ?
#
loop_
_entity_poly.entity_id
_entity_poly.type
_entity_poly.pdbx_seq_one_letter_code
_entity_poly.pdbx_strand_id
1 'polypeptide(L)'
;TMVVPDLLQICMIMLFSEGFEEAFVLGKKMTTLYKLAKEQLSKQYHYDWGLRALKSVLVLAGSLKRQYFDMTEELVLFRALRDMNAPKFIFEDAPLFAGLLADLFPGLHCPRVSFEALKDAVEADFLDKNMKCTDDDVSYKQVDKTIQIYETLQARHTIMVVGPTGGGKTVCIDALQRSCLPAFNDSVKKNLINAKAQTLVDLYGEMD
;
A
#
# COMPACT_ATOMS: atom_id res chain seq x y z
N THR A 1 -12.55 -14.41 -28.53
CA THR A 1 -13.38 -13.80 -27.47
C THR A 1 -12.79 -14.14 -26.11
N MET A 2 -12.54 -13.12 -25.31
CA MET A 2 -12.06 -13.31 -23.94
C MET A 2 -13.26 -13.34 -22.98
N VAL A 3 -13.30 -14.33 -22.12
CA VAL A 3 -14.35 -14.49 -21.09
C VAL A 3 -13.81 -13.94 -19.76
N VAL A 4 -14.70 -13.32 -18.99
CA VAL A 4 -14.35 -12.88 -17.62
C VAL A 4 -14.11 -14.12 -16.75
N PRO A 5 -12.94 -14.27 -16.14
CA PRO A 5 -12.63 -15.43 -15.31
C PRO A 5 -13.46 -15.43 -14.01
N ASP A 6 -13.70 -16.61 -13.48
CA ASP A 6 -14.28 -16.75 -12.13
C ASP A 6 -13.26 -16.35 -11.07
N LEU A 7 -13.43 -15.14 -10.55
CA LEU A 7 -12.53 -14.58 -9.54
C LEU A 7 -12.57 -15.38 -8.23
N LEU A 8 -13.71 -15.98 -7.87
CA LEU A 8 -13.84 -16.76 -6.66
C LEU A 8 -12.99 -18.03 -6.73
N GLN A 9 -13.09 -18.79 -7.83
CA GLN A 9 -12.26 -19.98 -8.01
C GLN A 9 -10.78 -19.67 -7.98
N ILE A 10 -10.37 -18.59 -8.66
CA ILE A 10 -8.96 -18.15 -8.67
C ILE A 10 -8.48 -17.79 -7.26
N CYS A 11 -9.28 -17.02 -6.50
CA CYS A 11 -8.96 -16.68 -5.13
C CYS A 11 -8.78 -17.92 -4.24
N MET A 12 -9.72 -18.86 -4.33
CA MET A 12 -9.68 -20.08 -3.54
C MET A 12 -8.42 -20.90 -3.83
N ILE A 13 -8.11 -21.13 -5.11
CA ILE A 13 -6.93 -21.90 -5.52
C ILE A 13 -5.64 -21.20 -5.05
N MET A 14 -5.56 -19.89 -5.19
CA MET A 14 -4.39 -19.14 -4.76
C MET A 14 -4.24 -19.11 -3.23
N LEU A 15 -5.31 -18.90 -2.48
CA LEU A 15 -5.27 -18.97 -1.01
C LEU A 15 -4.85 -20.36 -0.54
N PHE A 16 -5.41 -21.40 -1.14
CA PHE A 16 -5.03 -22.76 -0.83
C PHE A 16 -3.56 -23.05 -1.14
N SER A 17 -3.05 -22.56 -2.28
CA SER A 17 -1.63 -22.71 -2.65
C SER A 17 -0.68 -21.97 -1.71
N GLU A 18 -1.13 -20.88 -1.08
CA GLU A 18 -0.38 -20.15 -0.05
C GLU A 18 -0.56 -20.75 1.37
N GLY A 19 -1.29 -21.88 1.48
CA GLY A 19 -1.43 -22.65 2.71
C GLY A 19 -2.58 -22.21 3.61
N PHE A 20 -3.57 -21.47 3.11
CA PHE A 20 -4.76 -21.10 3.88
C PHE A 20 -5.74 -22.30 3.98
N GLU A 21 -6.16 -22.65 5.18
CA GLU A 21 -7.12 -23.73 5.43
C GLU A 21 -8.55 -23.28 5.10
N GLU A 22 -8.91 -22.05 5.47
CA GLU A 22 -10.24 -21.48 5.23
C GLU A 22 -10.36 -20.78 3.85
N ALA A 23 -9.63 -21.25 2.84
CA ALA A 23 -9.53 -20.62 1.52
C ALA A 23 -10.88 -20.32 0.85
N PHE A 24 -11.91 -21.16 1.07
CA PHE A 24 -13.25 -20.94 0.50
C PHE A 24 -13.95 -19.73 1.12
N VAL A 25 -14.00 -19.66 2.44
CA VAL A 25 -14.67 -18.59 3.19
C VAL A 25 -13.96 -17.26 2.92
N LEU A 26 -12.64 -17.27 3.02
CA LEU A 26 -11.80 -16.09 2.81
C LEU A 26 -11.84 -15.61 1.36
N GLY A 27 -11.82 -16.51 0.39
CA GLY A 27 -11.98 -16.20 -1.02
C GLY A 27 -13.31 -15.54 -1.34
N LYS A 28 -14.39 -16.03 -0.71
CA LYS A 28 -15.73 -15.44 -0.84
C LYS A 28 -15.78 -14.03 -0.23
N LYS A 29 -15.24 -13.83 0.98
CA LYS A 29 -15.16 -12.51 1.63
C LYS A 29 -14.39 -11.52 0.73
N MET A 30 -13.23 -11.92 0.22
CA MET A 30 -12.40 -11.09 -0.64
C MET A 30 -13.09 -10.70 -1.95
N THR A 31 -13.69 -11.65 -2.66
CA THR A 31 -14.40 -11.37 -3.92
C THR A 31 -15.63 -10.49 -3.71
N THR A 32 -16.34 -10.69 -2.61
CA THR A 32 -17.47 -9.83 -2.22
C THR A 32 -16.99 -8.41 -1.93
N LEU A 33 -15.87 -8.24 -1.18
CA LEU A 33 -15.28 -6.92 -0.92
C LEU A 33 -14.96 -6.18 -2.23
N TYR A 34 -14.31 -6.87 -3.18
CA TYR A 34 -13.92 -6.25 -4.45
C TYR A 34 -15.14 -5.86 -5.29
N LYS A 35 -16.20 -6.68 -5.24
CA LYS A 35 -17.47 -6.36 -5.91
C LYS A 35 -18.12 -5.12 -5.30
N LEU A 36 -18.26 -5.09 -3.97
CA LEU A 36 -18.85 -3.96 -3.23
C LEU A 36 -18.01 -2.68 -3.41
N ALA A 37 -16.69 -2.79 -3.31
CA ALA A 37 -15.78 -1.67 -3.52
C ALA A 37 -15.91 -1.09 -4.95
N LYS A 38 -16.04 -1.93 -5.97
CA LYS A 38 -16.27 -1.49 -7.35
C LYS A 38 -17.61 -0.79 -7.55
N GLU A 39 -18.64 -1.18 -6.79
CA GLU A 39 -19.99 -0.61 -6.88
C GLU A 39 -20.17 0.67 -6.06
N GLN A 40 -19.57 0.73 -4.87
CA GLN A 40 -19.83 1.78 -3.88
C GLN A 40 -18.78 2.90 -3.86
N LEU A 41 -17.52 2.60 -4.17
CA LEU A 41 -16.47 3.61 -4.18
C LEU A 41 -16.50 4.45 -5.45
N SER A 42 -15.85 5.62 -5.41
CA SER A 42 -15.76 6.51 -6.55
C SER A 42 -15.07 5.84 -7.74
N LYS A 43 -15.47 6.22 -8.97
CA LYS A 43 -14.90 5.65 -10.22
C LYS A 43 -13.62 6.38 -10.60
N GLN A 44 -12.55 6.13 -9.87
CA GLN A 44 -11.23 6.70 -10.18
C GLN A 44 -10.49 5.82 -11.19
N TYR A 45 -9.78 6.44 -12.13
CA TYR A 45 -9.02 5.73 -13.17
C TYR A 45 -7.91 4.82 -12.63
N HIS A 46 -7.39 5.11 -11.43
CA HIS A 46 -6.33 4.34 -10.81
C HIS A 46 -6.82 3.23 -9.89
N TYR A 47 -8.14 3.10 -9.68
CA TYR A 47 -8.70 1.99 -8.92
C TYR A 47 -8.78 0.74 -9.77
N ASP A 48 -8.03 -0.27 -9.38
CA ASP A 48 -8.03 -1.57 -10.03
C ASP A 48 -8.64 -2.63 -9.09
N TRP A 49 -9.80 -3.14 -9.50
CA TRP A 49 -10.54 -4.22 -8.83
C TRP A 49 -10.47 -5.53 -9.62
N GLY A 50 -9.52 -5.63 -10.54
CA GLY A 50 -9.33 -6.78 -11.39
C GLY A 50 -8.44 -7.86 -10.79
N LEU A 51 -8.20 -8.90 -11.61
CA LEU A 51 -7.40 -10.07 -11.25
C LEU A 51 -5.97 -9.69 -10.81
N ARG A 52 -5.38 -8.66 -11.41
CA ARG A 52 -4.02 -8.20 -11.07
C ARG A 52 -3.94 -7.71 -9.63
N ALA A 53 -4.88 -6.85 -9.22
CA ALA A 53 -4.93 -6.33 -7.85
C ALA A 53 -5.19 -7.46 -6.85
N LEU A 54 -6.11 -8.36 -7.18
CA LEU A 54 -6.45 -9.53 -6.40
C LEU A 54 -5.22 -10.43 -6.19
N LYS A 55 -4.51 -10.79 -7.26
CA LYS A 55 -3.29 -11.59 -7.18
C LYS A 55 -2.23 -10.94 -6.28
N SER A 56 -2.02 -9.63 -6.39
CA SER A 56 -1.05 -8.92 -5.56
C SER A 56 -1.36 -9.02 -4.07
N VAL A 57 -2.64 -8.90 -3.68
CA VAL A 57 -3.07 -9.06 -2.29
C VAL A 57 -2.87 -10.49 -1.81
N LEU A 58 -3.19 -11.48 -2.63
CA LEU A 58 -3.04 -12.90 -2.26
C LEU A 58 -1.58 -13.29 -2.03
N VAL A 59 -0.67 -12.80 -2.89
CA VAL A 59 0.78 -13.02 -2.71
C VAL A 59 1.27 -12.36 -1.42
N LEU A 60 0.82 -11.12 -1.12
CA LEU A 60 1.16 -10.47 0.14
C LEU A 60 0.59 -11.22 1.34
N ALA A 61 -0.67 -11.68 1.27
CA ALA A 61 -1.29 -12.48 2.32
C ALA A 61 -0.49 -13.75 2.61
N GLY A 62 -0.03 -14.45 1.56
CA GLY A 62 0.82 -15.63 1.70
C GLY A 62 2.16 -15.31 2.38
N SER A 63 2.81 -14.20 2.01
CA SER A 63 4.05 -13.77 2.66
C SER A 63 3.85 -13.40 4.13
N LEU A 64 2.76 -12.70 4.45
CA LEU A 64 2.40 -12.36 5.82
C LEU A 64 2.08 -13.61 6.66
N LYS A 65 1.39 -14.60 6.08
CA LYS A 65 1.11 -15.87 6.77
C LYS A 65 2.40 -16.59 7.14
N ARG A 66 3.39 -16.60 6.25
CA ARG A 66 4.71 -17.19 6.53
C ARG A 66 5.52 -16.44 7.59
N GLN A 67 5.33 -15.13 7.71
CA GLN A 67 6.02 -14.31 8.71
C GLN A 67 5.36 -14.36 10.09
N TYR A 68 4.03 -14.47 10.13
CA TYR A 68 3.23 -14.38 11.35
C TYR A 68 2.38 -15.65 11.54
N PHE A 69 3.02 -16.74 11.95
CA PHE A 69 2.36 -18.04 12.16
C PHE A 69 1.29 -18.02 13.25
N ASP A 70 1.43 -17.12 14.24
CA ASP A 70 0.51 -17.04 15.38
C ASP A 70 -0.77 -16.24 15.09
N MET A 71 -0.86 -15.58 13.92
CA MET A 71 -2.04 -14.80 13.55
C MET A 71 -3.11 -15.67 12.89
N THR A 72 -4.38 -15.37 13.18
CA THR A 72 -5.49 -16.02 12.48
C THR A 72 -5.50 -15.68 11.00
N GLU A 73 -5.91 -16.61 10.16
CA GLU A 73 -5.95 -16.43 8.71
C GLU A 73 -6.80 -15.23 8.27
N GLU A 74 -7.92 -15.02 8.98
CA GLU A 74 -8.77 -13.85 8.74
C GLU A 74 -8.03 -12.54 9.00
N LEU A 75 -7.25 -12.47 10.08
CA LEU A 75 -6.49 -11.25 10.43
C LEU A 75 -5.37 -10.98 9.43
N VAL A 76 -4.69 -12.03 8.95
CA VAL A 76 -3.65 -11.94 7.91
C VAL A 76 -4.24 -11.40 6.61
N LEU A 77 -5.38 -11.94 6.17
CA LEU A 77 -6.04 -11.47 4.95
C LEU A 77 -6.59 -10.05 5.10
N PHE A 78 -7.21 -9.73 6.25
CA PHE A 78 -7.67 -8.38 6.57
C PHE A 78 -6.53 -7.36 6.43
N ARG A 79 -5.37 -7.68 7.04
CA ARG A 79 -4.18 -6.84 6.98
C ARG A 79 -3.67 -6.67 5.55
N ALA A 80 -3.56 -7.75 4.78
CA ALA A 80 -3.14 -7.70 3.38
C ALA A 80 -4.08 -6.83 2.53
N LEU A 81 -5.39 -6.98 2.70
CA LEU A 81 -6.41 -6.19 2.01
C LEU A 81 -6.30 -4.70 2.34
N ARG A 82 -6.13 -4.37 3.61
CA ARG A 82 -5.97 -2.99 4.07
C ARG A 82 -4.69 -2.36 3.53
N ASP A 83 -3.55 -2.99 3.78
CA ASP A 83 -2.23 -2.41 3.50
C ASP A 83 -1.98 -2.25 1.98
N MET A 84 -2.53 -3.13 1.15
CA MET A 84 -2.42 -3.04 -0.31
C MET A 84 -3.38 -2.03 -0.95
N ASN A 85 -4.51 -1.74 -0.33
CA ASN A 85 -5.53 -0.88 -0.94
C ASN A 85 -5.59 0.51 -0.30
N ALA A 86 -5.37 0.66 1.01
CA ALA A 86 -5.44 1.94 1.69
C ALA A 86 -4.60 3.07 1.03
N PRO A 87 -3.37 2.83 0.56
CA PRO A 87 -2.57 3.88 -0.08
C PRO A 87 -3.13 4.40 -1.40
N LYS A 88 -4.03 3.65 -2.04
CA LYS A 88 -4.61 4.01 -3.36
C LYS A 88 -5.80 4.94 -3.24
N PHE A 89 -6.48 4.95 -2.08
CA PHE A 89 -7.75 5.67 -1.94
C PHE A 89 -7.56 7.17 -1.82
N ILE A 90 -8.52 7.88 -2.41
CA ILE A 90 -8.73 9.29 -2.11
C ILE A 90 -9.31 9.43 -0.70
N PHE A 91 -9.17 10.60 -0.13
CA PHE A 91 -9.58 10.87 1.25
C PHE A 91 -11.05 10.52 1.55
N GLU A 92 -11.93 10.75 0.58
CA GLU A 92 -13.38 10.52 0.69
C GLU A 92 -13.75 9.03 0.70
N ASP A 93 -13.01 8.19 -0.05
CA ASP A 93 -13.28 6.76 -0.17
C ASP A 93 -12.63 5.92 0.95
N ALA A 94 -11.60 6.45 1.59
CA ALA A 94 -10.87 5.72 2.63
C ALA A 94 -11.77 5.27 3.80
N PRO A 95 -12.65 6.11 4.39
CA PRO A 95 -13.55 5.68 5.46
C PRO A 95 -14.62 4.68 4.96
N LEU A 96 -15.09 4.81 3.72
CA LEU A 96 -16.05 3.86 3.13
C LEU A 96 -15.44 2.48 2.99
N PHE A 97 -14.21 2.39 2.49
CA PHE A 97 -13.51 1.11 2.38
C PHE A 97 -13.22 0.48 3.74
N ALA A 98 -12.85 1.30 4.74
CA ALA A 98 -12.66 0.81 6.10
C ALA A 98 -13.96 0.24 6.70
N GLY A 99 -15.12 0.86 6.42
CA GLY A 99 -16.44 0.35 6.78
C GLY A 99 -16.72 -1.00 6.13
N LEU A 100 -16.51 -1.14 4.82
CA LEU A 100 -16.69 -2.41 4.09
C LEU A 100 -15.81 -3.54 4.65
N LEU A 101 -14.58 -3.22 5.03
CA LEU A 101 -13.68 -4.18 5.68
C LEU A 101 -14.22 -4.61 7.05
N ALA A 102 -14.66 -3.66 7.87
CA ALA A 102 -15.20 -3.96 9.20
C ALA A 102 -16.47 -4.81 9.13
N ASP A 103 -17.34 -4.59 8.14
CA ASP A 103 -18.56 -5.37 7.92
C ASP A 103 -18.28 -6.83 7.51
N LEU A 104 -17.26 -7.04 6.68
CA LEU A 104 -16.90 -8.37 6.20
C LEU A 104 -16.04 -9.15 7.20
N PHE A 105 -15.35 -8.46 8.09
CA PHE A 105 -14.48 -9.03 9.12
C PHE A 105 -14.86 -8.49 10.50
N PRO A 106 -16.04 -8.84 11.02
CA PRO A 106 -16.55 -8.30 12.27
C PRO A 106 -15.66 -8.71 13.46
N GLY A 107 -15.42 -7.73 14.35
CA GLY A 107 -14.64 -7.97 15.58
C GLY A 107 -13.13 -8.06 15.40
N LEU A 108 -12.61 -7.94 14.18
CA LEU A 108 -11.17 -7.91 13.95
C LEU A 108 -10.64 -6.47 14.05
N HIS A 109 -9.83 -6.24 15.07
CA HIS A 109 -9.03 -5.02 15.20
C HIS A 109 -7.58 -5.37 14.86
N CYS A 110 -7.14 -4.94 13.69
CA CYS A 110 -5.73 -5.00 13.32
C CYS A 110 -5.15 -3.61 13.46
N PRO A 111 -4.37 -3.32 14.51
CA PRO A 111 -3.62 -2.08 14.58
C PRO A 111 -2.71 -2.01 13.34
N ARG A 112 -2.50 -0.82 12.80
CA ARG A 112 -1.44 -0.65 11.79
C ARG A 112 -0.15 -1.12 12.43
N VAL A 113 0.70 -1.80 11.65
CA VAL A 113 2.08 -2.02 12.11
C VAL A 113 2.66 -0.64 12.29
N SER A 114 2.85 -0.27 13.53
CA SER A 114 3.48 1.00 13.84
C SER A 114 4.96 0.83 13.54
N PHE A 115 5.42 1.39 12.45
CA PHE A 115 6.84 1.66 12.25
C PHE A 115 7.22 2.85 13.14
N GLU A 116 7.12 2.65 14.47
CA GLU A 116 7.34 3.72 15.45
C GLU A 116 8.68 4.39 15.21
N ALA A 117 9.74 3.60 15.04
CA ALA A 117 11.06 4.12 14.76
C ALA A 117 11.10 4.98 13.47
N LEU A 118 10.38 4.60 12.42
CA LEU A 118 10.30 5.40 11.19
C LEU A 118 9.45 6.65 11.40
N LYS A 119 8.35 6.53 12.14
CA LYS A 119 7.48 7.66 12.47
C LYS A 119 8.27 8.72 13.24
N ASP A 120 8.94 8.33 14.31
CA ASP A 120 9.76 9.23 15.14
C ASP A 120 10.87 9.90 14.33
N ALA A 121 11.53 9.13 13.44
CA ALA A 121 12.58 9.68 12.58
C ALA A 121 12.04 10.67 11.55
N VAL A 122 10.84 10.43 10.97
CA VAL A 122 10.19 11.36 10.02
C VAL A 122 9.72 12.61 10.74
N GLU A 123 9.13 12.50 11.93
CA GLU A 123 8.72 13.64 12.74
C GLU A 123 9.92 14.50 13.12
N ALA A 124 11.03 13.89 13.53
CA ALA A 124 12.28 14.59 13.81
C ALA A 124 12.83 15.35 12.59
N ASP A 125 12.82 14.73 11.39
CA ASP A 125 13.25 15.38 10.13
C ASP A 125 12.34 16.56 9.77
N PHE A 126 11.05 16.47 10.02
CA PHE A 126 10.12 17.58 9.75
C PHE A 126 10.31 18.73 10.75
N LEU A 127 10.51 18.43 12.03
CA LEU A 127 10.80 19.44 13.06
C LEU A 127 12.11 20.18 12.79
N ASP A 128 13.16 19.46 12.39
CA ASP A 128 14.46 20.06 12.01
C ASP A 128 14.31 21.05 10.84
N LYS A 129 13.32 20.82 9.96
CA LYS A 129 12.99 21.73 8.84
C LYS A 129 11.95 22.80 9.19
N ASN A 130 11.67 23.00 10.45
CA ASN A 130 10.64 23.92 10.94
C ASN A 130 9.24 23.66 10.37
N MET A 131 8.92 22.39 10.06
CA MET A 131 7.58 21.97 9.68
C MET A 131 6.81 21.53 10.94
N LYS A 132 5.53 21.91 11.04
CA LYS A 132 4.71 21.52 12.18
C LYS A 132 4.25 20.06 12.06
N CYS A 133 4.40 19.29 13.12
CA CYS A 133 3.92 17.91 13.25
C CYS A 133 2.92 17.81 14.41
N THR A 134 1.74 18.42 14.26
CA THR A 134 0.65 18.30 15.24
C THR A 134 -0.49 17.45 14.68
N ASP A 135 -1.23 16.78 15.56
CA ASP A 135 -2.28 15.82 15.18
C ASP A 135 -3.39 16.42 14.29
N ASP A 136 -3.63 17.72 14.37
CA ASP A 136 -4.64 18.44 13.61
C ASP A 136 -4.10 19.08 12.32
N ASP A 137 -2.81 18.92 12.01
CA ASP A 137 -2.16 19.65 10.92
C ASP A 137 -1.93 18.79 9.67
N VAL A 138 -1.81 19.45 8.53
CA VAL A 138 -1.48 18.87 7.23
C VAL A 138 -0.16 18.09 7.26
N SER A 139 0.77 18.52 8.12
CA SER A 139 2.08 17.88 8.32
C SER A 139 1.97 16.46 8.88
N TYR A 140 1.01 16.19 9.75
CA TYR A 140 0.77 14.83 10.27
C TYR A 140 0.33 13.88 9.15
N LYS A 141 -0.50 14.36 8.22
CA LYS A 141 -0.89 13.60 7.04
C LYS A 141 0.29 13.31 6.12
N GLN A 142 1.31 14.17 6.10
CA GLN A 142 2.56 13.94 5.34
C GLN A 142 3.42 12.85 6.01
N VAL A 143 3.46 12.79 7.35
CA VAL A 143 4.11 11.68 8.08
C VAL A 143 3.46 10.35 7.71
N ASP A 144 2.13 10.28 7.79
CA ASP A 144 1.37 9.09 7.40
C ASP A 144 1.61 8.69 5.93
N LYS A 145 1.67 9.68 5.02
CA LYS A 145 1.97 9.41 3.61
C LYS A 145 3.39 8.91 3.40
N THR A 146 4.36 9.39 4.16
CA THR A 146 5.73 8.90 4.12
C THR A 146 5.81 7.44 4.56
N ILE A 147 5.11 7.08 5.64
CA ILE A 147 5.01 5.68 6.11
C ILE A 147 4.31 4.81 5.05
N GLN A 148 3.21 5.28 4.44
CA GLN A 148 2.50 4.55 3.38
C GLN A 148 3.37 4.33 2.13
N ILE A 149 4.26 5.29 1.78
CA ILE A 149 5.23 5.11 0.70
C ILE A 149 6.19 3.97 1.06
N TYR A 150 6.71 3.94 2.29
CA TYR A 150 7.58 2.87 2.75
C TYR A 150 6.89 1.51 2.73
N GLU A 151 5.70 1.40 3.31
CA GLU A 151 4.89 0.17 3.31
C GLU A 151 4.64 -0.35 1.88
N THR A 152 4.31 0.57 0.96
CA THR A 152 4.07 0.21 -0.44
C THR A 152 5.34 -0.28 -1.13
N LEU A 153 6.50 0.31 -0.83
CA LEU A 153 7.80 -0.11 -1.37
C LEU A 153 8.21 -1.50 -0.85
N GLN A 154 7.85 -1.85 0.39
CA GLN A 154 8.07 -3.20 0.91
C GLN A 154 7.22 -4.25 0.18
N ALA A 155 6.01 -3.88 -0.24
CA ALA A 155 5.10 -4.78 -0.94
C ALA A 155 5.31 -4.81 -2.47
N ARG A 156 5.88 -3.74 -3.05
CA ARG A 156 6.02 -3.54 -4.51
C ARG A 156 7.31 -2.83 -4.84
N HIS A 157 7.97 -3.25 -5.93
CA HIS A 157 9.21 -2.62 -6.40
C HIS A 157 9.02 -1.23 -7.01
N THR A 158 7.81 -0.88 -7.44
CA THR A 158 7.51 0.39 -8.11
C THR A 158 6.25 1.02 -7.54
N ILE A 159 6.30 2.33 -7.32
CA ILE A 159 5.17 3.12 -6.86
C ILE A 159 5.00 4.36 -7.74
N MET A 160 3.78 4.88 -7.79
CA MET A 160 3.47 6.18 -8.39
C MET A 160 2.91 7.11 -7.32
N VAL A 161 3.59 8.23 -7.09
CA VAL A 161 3.10 9.27 -6.17
C VAL A 161 2.45 10.37 -7.02
N VAL A 162 1.13 10.42 -6.98
CA VAL A 162 0.32 11.33 -7.80
C VAL A 162 -0.39 12.36 -6.91
N GLY A 163 -0.45 13.59 -7.37
CA GLY A 163 -1.12 14.67 -6.66
C GLY A 163 -0.85 16.04 -7.29
N PRO A 164 -1.53 17.11 -6.87
CA PRO A 164 -1.37 18.45 -7.40
C PRO A 164 0.04 19.00 -7.13
N THR A 165 0.44 19.99 -7.89
CA THR A 165 1.69 20.74 -7.62
C THR A 165 1.60 21.41 -6.25
N GLY A 166 2.67 21.33 -5.47
CA GLY A 166 2.67 21.84 -4.08
C GLY A 166 2.11 20.86 -3.04
N GLY A 167 1.57 19.68 -3.43
CA GLY A 167 0.98 18.69 -2.51
C GLY A 167 1.97 17.90 -1.65
N GLY A 168 3.24 18.28 -1.57
CA GLY A 168 4.23 17.65 -0.68
C GLY A 168 4.84 16.34 -1.18
N LYS A 169 4.60 15.93 -2.45
CA LYS A 169 5.11 14.65 -3.00
C LYS A 169 6.61 14.45 -2.80
N THR A 170 7.41 15.44 -3.23
CA THR A 170 8.86 15.40 -3.11
C THR A 170 9.31 15.45 -1.65
N VAL A 171 8.60 16.22 -0.82
CA VAL A 171 8.88 16.33 0.62
C VAL A 171 8.78 14.98 1.31
N CYS A 172 7.72 14.21 1.03
CA CYS A 172 7.54 12.86 1.60
C CYS A 172 8.65 11.89 1.16
N ILE A 173 9.04 11.92 -0.14
CA ILE A 173 10.10 11.07 -0.67
C ILE A 173 11.46 11.44 -0.04
N ASP A 174 11.75 12.73 0.08
CA ASP A 174 13.00 13.21 0.67
C ASP A 174 13.07 12.95 2.19
N ALA A 175 11.94 13.08 2.88
CA ALA A 175 11.83 12.72 4.28
C ALA A 175 12.09 11.22 4.47
N LEU A 176 11.47 10.36 3.66
CA LEU A 176 11.70 8.92 3.71
C LEU A 176 13.18 8.58 3.51
N GLN A 177 13.82 9.17 2.50
CA GLN A 177 15.25 8.95 2.25
C GLN A 177 16.12 9.26 3.46
N ARG A 178 15.85 10.36 4.15
CA ARG A 178 16.65 10.80 5.31
C ARG A 178 16.34 9.99 6.57
N SER A 179 15.08 9.59 6.73
CA SER A 179 14.60 8.88 7.92
C SER A 179 14.93 7.39 7.91
N CYS A 180 15.23 6.78 6.76
CA CYS A 180 15.59 5.37 6.68
C CYS A 180 16.90 5.06 7.42
N LEU A 181 17.88 5.96 7.38
CA LEU A 181 19.16 5.74 8.08
C LEU A 181 19.00 5.72 9.60
N PRO A 182 18.36 6.72 10.26
CA PRO A 182 18.16 6.68 11.70
C PRO A 182 17.15 5.61 12.16
N ALA A 183 16.16 5.26 11.33
CA ALA A 183 15.14 4.29 11.70
C ALA A 183 15.60 2.83 11.58
N PHE A 184 16.32 2.49 10.49
CA PHE A 184 16.66 1.11 10.14
C PHE A 184 18.14 0.87 9.90
N ASN A 185 19.00 1.86 10.04
CA ASN A 185 20.41 1.85 9.65
C ASN A 185 20.65 1.54 8.16
N ASP A 186 19.65 1.88 7.31
CA ASP A 186 19.70 1.69 5.86
C ASP A 186 20.01 3.01 5.15
N SER A 187 21.06 3.01 4.33
CA SER A 187 21.44 4.16 3.50
C SER A 187 20.71 4.14 2.17
N VAL A 188 19.72 5.01 2.01
CA VAL A 188 18.94 5.15 0.76
C VAL A 188 19.55 6.24 -0.12
N LYS A 189 19.96 5.87 -1.35
CA LYS A 189 20.41 6.82 -2.38
C LYS A 189 19.25 7.17 -3.30
N LYS A 190 19.04 8.47 -3.52
CA LYS A 190 18.04 8.99 -4.44
C LYS A 190 18.73 9.46 -5.73
N ASN A 191 18.36 8.86 -6.86
CA ASN A 191 18.77 9.31 -8.17
C ASN A 191 17.56 9.94 -8.88
N LEU A 192 17.67 11.21 -9.27
CA LEU A 192 16.61 11.91 -9.95
C LEU A 192 16.82 11.85 -11.46
N ILE A 193 15.87 11.27 -12.18
CA ILE A 193 15.88 11.16 -13.63
C ILE A 193 14.69 11.93 -14.19
N ASN A 194 14.94 12.91 -15.04
CA ASN A 194 13.90 13.63 -15.78
C ASN A 194 13.93 13.19 -17.24
N ALA A 195 13.07 12.25 -17.61
CA ALA A 195 13.03 11.68 -18.95
C ALA A 195 12.76 12.70 -20.08
N LYS A 196 12.13 13.85 -19.77
CA LYS A 196 11.90 14.91 -20.76
C LYS A 196 13.12 15.81 -21.00
N ALA A 197 14.04 15.85 -20.04
CA ALA A 197 15.23 16.70 -20.12
C ALA A 197 16.47 15.94 -20.61
N GLN A 198 16.37 14.62 -20.77
CA GLN A 198 17.47 13.75 -21.18
C GLN A 198 17.27 13.25 -22.60
N THR A 199 18.39 13.07 -23.32
CA THR A 199 18.41 12.44 -24.64
C THR A 199 18.31 10.91 -24.51
N LEU A 200 18.05 10.24 -25.62
CA LEU A 200 18.04 8.76 -25.64
C LEU A 200 19.41 8.18 -25.26
N VAL A 201 20.48 8.84 -25.66
CA VAL A 201 21.85 8.44 -25.33
C VAL A 201 22.12 8.55 -23.83
N ASP A 202 21.65 9.62 -23.18
CA ASP A 202 21.77 9.78 -21.72
C ASP A 202 21.02 8.72 -20.95
N LEU A 203 19.85 8.25 -21.48
CA LEU A 203 19.00 7.27 -20.81
C LEU A 203 19.47 5.82 -21.00
N TYR A 204 19.94 5.46 -22.19
CA TYR A 204 20.26 4.09 -22.57
C TYR A 204 21.75 3.82 -22.75
N GLY A 205 22.56 4.86 -22.72
CA GLY A 205 23.98 4.81 -23.07
C GLY A 205 24.22 4.74 -24.59
N GLU A 206 25.46 4.94 -24.97
CA GLU A 206 25.94 4.75 -26.33
C GLU A 206 26.73 3.44 -26.39
N MET A 207 26.48 2.61 -27.42
CA MET A 207 27.31 1.44 -27.66
C MET A 207 28.56 1.89 -28.40
N ASP A 208 29.72 1.61 -27.83
CA ASP A 208 31.04 1.72 -28.52
C ASP A 208 31.18 0.67 -29.63
#